data_845cc2c774a4717411cb6e1b5bf3f06d
#
_entry.id   845cc2c774a4717411cb6e1b5bf3f06d
#
_cell.length_a   1.000
_cell.length_b   1.000
_cell.length_c   1.000
_cell.angle_alpha   90.00
_cell.angle_beta   90.00
_cell.angle_gamma   90.00
#
_symmetry.space_group_name_H-M   'P 1'
#
loop_
_entity.id
_entity.type
_entity.pdbx_description
1 polymer ?
#
loop_
_entity_poly.entity_id
_entity_poly.type
_entity_poly.pdbx_seq_one_letter_code
_entity_poly.pdbx_strand_id
1 'polypeptide(L)'
;MGNSLKEIRGKIASVKNIQKTTRAMKLVANSKLKKAVEAARRSRIYADKINEVFNEIVQKTLSNGNLFDKNDILFVDKDRAVKMVDIVFITSDKGSVSYTHLTLPTTERV
;
A
#
# COMPACT_ATOMS: atom_id res chain seq x y z
N MET A 1 18.56 15.18 -49.46
CA MET A 1 19.39 14.34 -48.56
C MET A 1 19.86 15.07 -47.30
N GLY A 2 20.18 16.35 -47.34
CA GLY A 2 20.63 17.07 -46.13
C GLY A 2 19.60 17.27 -45.01
N ASN A 3 18.32 17.41 -45.33
CA ASN A 3 17.27 17.61 -44.33
C ASN A 3 17.00 16.35 -43.48
N SER A 4 17.15 15.18 -44.06
CA SER A 4 16.95 13.91 -43.34
C SER A 4 18.00 13.67 -42.25
N LEU A 5 19.28 13.96 -42.55
CA LEU A 5 20.37 13.79 -41.56
C LEU A 5 20.27 14.79 -40.39
N LYS A 6 19.87 16.04 -40.69
CA LYS A 6 19.68 17.07 -39.66
C LYS A 6 18.49 16.71 -38.78
N GLU A 7 17.44 16.21 -39.34
CA GLU A 7 16.25 15.75 -38.62
C GLU A 7 16.57 14.56 -37.72
N ILE A 8 17.32 13.57 -38.21
CA ILE A 8 17.73 12.40 -37.44
C ILE A 8 18.63 12.82 -36.26
N ARG A 9 19.59 13.74 -36.49
CA ARG A 9 20.44 14.27 -35.41
C ARG A 9 19.61 15.01 -34.35
N GLY A 10 18.61 15.77 -34.78
CA GLY A 10 17.68 16.43 -33.86
C GLY A 10 16.89 15.41 -33.01
N LYS A 11 16.38 14.36 -33.62
CA LYS A 11 15.67 13.26 -32.91
C LYS A 11 16.59 12.56 -31.91
N ILE A 12 17.85 12.29 -32.29
CA ILE A 12 18.83 11.66 -31.38
C ILE A 12 19.10 12.57 -30.17
N ALA A 13 19.30 13.87 -30.38
CA ALA A 13 19.51 14.82 -29.30
C ALA A 13 18.30 14.90 -28.37
N SER A 14 17.08 14.94 -28.93
CA SER A 14 15.84 14.92 -28.17
C SER A 14 15.70 13.66 -27.32
N VAL A 15 15.92 12.49 -27.89
CA VAL A 15 15.87 11.22 -27.17
C VAL A 15 16.93 11.13 -26.06
N LYS A 16 18.14 11.64 -26.30
CA LYS A 16 19.17 11.72 -25.24
C LYS A 16 18.74 12.61 -24.07
N ASN A 17 18.08 13.72 -24.36
CA ASN A 17 17.55 14.60 -23.32
C ASN A 17 16.42 13.93 -22.52
N ILE A 18 15.52 13.24 -23.19
CA ILE A 18 14.47 12.44 -22.55
C ILE A 18 15.09 11.36 -21.67
N GLN A 19 16.12 10.67 -22.15
CA GLN A 19 16.84 9.66 -21.39
C GLN A 19 17.46 10.24 -20.10
N LYS A 20 18.10 11.42 -20.18
CA LYS A 20 18.65 12.09 -18.99
C LYS A 20 17.56 12.44 -17.97
N THR A 21 16.47 13.01 -18.46
CA THR A 21 15.31 13.35 -17.60
C THR A 21 14.72 12.12 -16.94
N THR A 22 14.50 11.05 -17.70
CA THR A 22 13.97 9.78 -17.17
C THR A 22 14.90 9.16 -16.13
N ARG A 23 16.21 9.24 -16.37
CA ARG A 23 17.23 8.76 -15.40
C ARG A 23 17.18 9.56 -14.11
N ALA A 24 17.04 10.88 -14.19
CA ALA A 24 16.87 11.74 -13.02
C ALA A 24 15.58 11.40 -12.25
N MET A 25 14.48 11.21 -12.95
CA MET A 25 13.21 10.79 -12.35
C MET A 25 13.32 9.44 -11.65
N LYS A 26 14.04 8.48 -12.25
CA LYS A 26 14.33 7.18 -11.64
C LYS A 26 15.11 7.32 -10.33
N LEU A 27 16.11 8.18 -10.28
CA LEU A 27 16.89 8.43 -9.05
C LEU A 27 16.04 9.03 -7.94
N VAL A 28 15.19 10.00 -8.26
CA VAL A 28 14.24 10.59 -7.29
C VAL A 28 13.24 9.56 -6.80
N ALA A 29 12.67 8.78 -7.70
CA ALA A 29 11.73 7.72 -7.36
C ALA A 29 12.36 6.65 -6.44
N ASN A 30 13.59 6.24 -6.74
CA ASN A 30 14.33 5.28 -5.91
C ASN A 30 14.61 5.83 -4.51
N SER A 31 14.95 7.13 -4.39
CA SER A 31 15.14 7.76 -3.09
C SER A 31 13.85 7.78 -2.26
N LYS A 32 12.72 8.11 -2.88
CA LYS A 32 11.41 8.08 -2.22
C LYS A 32 11.02 6.66 -1.81
N LEU A 33 11.25 5.68 -2.69
CA LEU A 33 11.00 4.28 -2.41
C LEU A 33 11.82 3.80 -1.21
N LYS A 34 13.11 4.12 -1.15
CA LYS A 34 13.97 3.75 -0.03
C LYS A 34 13.43 4.27 1.30
N LYS A 35 13.03 5.55 1.36
CA LYS A 35 12.42 6.14 2.56
C LYS A 35 11.12 5.45 2.96
N ALA A 36 10.26 5.14 1.99
CA ALA A 36 9.00 4.45 2.23
C ALA A 36 9.22 3.02 2.74
N VAL A 37 10.18 2.29 2.16
CA VAL A 37 10.55 0.94 2.59
C VAL A 37 11.11 0.94 4.02
N GLU A 38 11.97 1.91 4.37
CA GLU A 38 12.50 2.04 5.72
C GLU A 38 11.39 2.35 6.75
N ALA A 39 10.45 3.23 6.40
CA ALA A 39 9.28 3.52 7.25
C ALA A 39 8.39 2.29 7.41
N ALA A 40 8.10 1.58 6.34
CA ALA A 40 7.33 0.34 6.38
C ALA A 40 8.00 -0.75 7.22
N ARG A 41 9.32 -0.88 7.13
CA ARG A 41 10.09 -1.84 7.93
C ARG A 41 9.99 -1.56 9.43
N ARG A 42 10.08 -0.28 9.82
CA ARG A 42 9.92 0.11 11.24
C ARG A 42 8.50 -0.17 11.73
N SER A 43 7.50 0.16 10.93
CA SER A 43 6.09 -0.11 11.26
C SER A 43 5.80 -1.60 11.37
N ARG A 44 6.45 -2.43 10.57
CA ARG A 44 6.28 -3.89 10.61
C ARG A 44 6.77 -4.47 11.93
N ILE A 45 7.93 -4.04 12.42
CA ILE A 45 8.45 -4.49 13.74
C ILE A 45 7.45 -4.18 14.86
N TYR A 46 6.85 -2.99 14.81
CA TYR A 46 5.83 -2.58 15.76
C TYR A 46 4.56 -3.42 15.63
N ALA A 47 4.07 -3.65 14.43
CA ALA A 47 2.89 -4.46 14.17
C ALA A 47 3.07 -5.93 14.60
N ASP A 48 4.24 -6.51 14.32
CA ASP A 48 4.58 -7.87 14.74
C ASP A 48 4.57 -8.00 16.27
N LYS A 49 5.10 -6.98 16.97
CA LYS A 49 5.10 -6.97 18.44
C LYS A 49 3.69 -6.82 19.03
N ILE A 50 2.86 -5.99 18.44
CA ILE A 50 1.44 -5.88 18.85
C ILE A 50 0.71 -7.21 18.62
N ASN A 51 0.91 -7.86 17.50
CA ASN A 51 0.29 -9.14 17.22
C ASN A 51 0.74 -10.23 18.21
N GLU A 52 2.02 -10.23 18.59
CA GLU A 52 2.53 -11.15 19.60
C GLU A 52 1.82 -10.94 20.95
N VAL A 53 1.77 -9.70 21.43
CA VAL A 53 1.08 -9.35 22.68
C VAL A 53 -0.41 -9.70 22.62
N PHE A 54 -1.06 -9.40 21.49
CA PHE A 54 -2.47 -9.74 21.29
C PHE A 54 -2.70 -11.26 21.36
N ASN A 55 -1.87 -12.04 20.71
CA ASN A 55 -1.94 -13.49 20.76
C ASN A 55 -1.73 -14.04 22.16
N GLU A 56 -0.79 -13.48 22.93
CA GLU A 56 -0.60 -13.86 24.33
C GLU A 56 -1.85 -13.58 25.18
N ILE A 57 -2.48 -12.43 24.98
CA ILE A 57 -3.72 -12.07 25.70
C ILE A 57 -4.83 -13.06 25.33
N VAL A 58 -5.03 -13.33 24.06
CA VAL A 58 -6.04 -14.29 23.60
C VAL A 58 -5.80 -15.69 24.18
N GLN A 59 -4.56 -16.17 24.16
CA GLN A 59 -4.20 -17.48 24.70
C GLN A 59 -4.45 -17.56 26.21
N LYS A 60 -4.04 -16.54 26.97
CA LYS A 60 -4.29 -16.48 28.42
C LYS A 60 -5.77 -16.41 28.75
N THR A 61 -6.54 -15.73 27.92
CA THR A 61 -7.99 -15.62 28.08
C THR A 61 -8.69 -16.94 27.83
N LEU A 62 -8.30 -17.64 26.78
CA LEU A 62 -8.85 -18.97 26.46
C LEU A 62 -8.50 -20.00 27.53
N SER A 63 -7.29 -19.93 28.11
CA SER A 63 -6.84 -20.89 29.15
C SER A 63 -7.48 -20.65 30.51
N ASN A 64 -7.83 -19.41 30.86
CA ASN A 64 -8.38 -19.04 32.17
C ASN A 64 -9.90 -18.94 32.22
N GLY A 65 -10.56 -19.23 31.13
CA GLY A 65 -12.01 -19.47 31.08
C GLY A 65 -12.97 -18.30 31.30
N ASN A 66 -12.53 -17.14 31.85
CA ASN A 66 -13.48 -16.06 32.22
C ASN A 66 -12.86 -14.66 32.41
N LEU A 67 -11.79 -14.32 31.71
CA LEU A 67 -11.15 -12.99 31.90
C LEU A 67 -11.83 -11.84 31.18
N PHE A 68 -12.73 -12.12 30.23
CA PHE A 68 -13.54 -11.08 29.58
C PHE A 68 -14.99 -11.24 29.99
N ASP A 69 -15.50 -10.19 30.61
CA ASP A 69 -16.94 -10.07 30.87
C ASP A 69 -17.69 -10.10 29.53
N LYS A 70 -18.89 -10.66 29.53
CA LYS A 70 -19.79 -10.75 28.35
C LYS A 70 -20.07 -9.40 27.67
N ASN A 71 -19.60 -8.31 28.28
CA ASN A 71 -19.73 -6.94 27.79
C ASN A 71 -18.53 -6.45 26.96
N ASP A 72 -17.40 -7.15 26.93
CA ASP A 72 -16.26 -6.77 26.12
C ASP A 72 -16.49 -7.12 24.64
N ILE A 73 -17.17 -6.17 23.98
CA ILE A 73 -17.65 -6.27 22.60
C ILE A 73 -16.52 -6.46 21.57
N LEU A 74 -15.30 -6.03 21.92
CA LEU A 74 -14.16 -6.01 20.99
C LEU A 74 -13.38 -7.33 20.94
N PHE A 75 -13.39 -8.10 22.02
CA PHE A 75 -12.54 -9.28 22.16
C PHE A 75 -13.30 -10.61 22.18
N VAL A 76 -14.60 -10.58 22.28
CA VAL A 76 -15.43 -11.79 22.30
C VAL A 76 -16.02 -12.02 20.93
N ASP A 77 -15.67 -13.13 20.33
CA ASP A 77 -16.34 -13.62 19.14
C ASP A 77 -17.77 -14.03 19.52
N LYS A 78 -18.68 -13.10 19.34
CA LYS A 78 -20.10 -13.38 19.49
C LYS A 78 -20.61 -13.87 18.14
N ASP A 79 -21.36 -14.94 18.18
CA ASP A 79 -22.11 -15.50 17.06
C ASP A 79 -23.16 -14.48 16.59
N ARG A 80 -22.65 -13.42 15.92
CA ARG A 80 -23.47 -12.33 15.39
C ARG A 80 -23.56 -12.44 13.88
N ALA A 81 -24.77 -12.37 13.37
CA ALA A 81 -24.98 -12.22 11.95
C ALA A 81 -24.31 -10.93 11.46
N VAL A 82 -23.45 -11.04 10.46
CA VAL A 82 -22.81 -9.90 9.83
C VAL A 82 -23.88 -9.09 9.10
N LYS A 83 -24.14 -7.88 9.57
CA LYS A 83 -25.15 -6.98 8.98
C LYS A 83 -24.53 -5.96 8.02
N MET A 84 -23.29 -5.62 8.23
CA MET A 84 -22.56 -4.62 7.44
C MET A 84 -21.08 -4.96 7.43
N VAL A 85 -20.45 -4.79 6.28
CA VAL A 85 -19.00 -4.96 6.11
C VAL A 85 -18.45 -3.66 5.56
N ASP A 86 -17.50 -3.08 6.27
CA ASP A 86 -16.76 -1.92 5.81
C ASP A 86 -15.44 -2.40 5.22
N ILE A 87 -15.21 -2.05 3.95
CA ILE A 87 -13.96 -2.37 3.26
C ILE A 87 -13.11 -1.12 3.20
N VAL A 88 -11.96 -1.15 3.88
CA VAL A 88 -10.96 -0.08 3.80
C VAL A 88 -9.99 -0.41 2.67
N PHE A 89 -9.98 0.43 1.66
CA PHE A 89 -9.15 0.25 0.48
C PHE A 89 -8.07 1.33 0.43
N ILE A 90 -6.80 0.92 0.49
CA ILE A 90 -5.65 1.83 0.46
C ILE A 90 -4.92 1.63 -0.86
N THR A 91 -4.89 2.67 -1.68
CA THR A 91 -4.26 2.63 -3.00
C THR A 91 -3.19 3.70 -3.14
N SER A 92 -2.42 3.62 -4.22
CA SER A 92 -1.51 4.68 -4.61
C SER A 92 -2.28 5.92 -5.08
N ASP A 93 -1.80 7.09 -4.66
CA ASP A 93 -2.39 8.39 -5.01
C ASP A 93 -1.98 8.85 -6.42
N LYS A 94 -0.79 8.46 -6.88
CA LYS A 94 -0.22 8.83 -8.18
C LYS A 94 0.33 7.63 -8.93
N GLY A 95 0.18 7.67 -10.24
CA GLY A 95 0.73 6.66 -11.15
C GLY A 95 -0.33 6.07 -12.08
N SER A 96 0.12 5.37 -13.11
CA SER A 96 -0.74 4.77 -14.13
C SER A 96 -1.67 3.67 -13.60
N VAL A 97 -1.37 3.12 -12.43
CA VAL A 97 -2.13 2.02 -11.81
C VAL A 97 -3.22 2.53 -10.86
N SER A 98 -3.08 3.75 -10.30
CA SER A 98 -4.00 4.29 -9.29
C SER A 98 -5.43 4.47 -9.79
N TYR A 99 -5.59 4.88 -11.05
CA TYR A 99 -6.92 5.05 -11.64
C TYR A 99 -7.71 3.73 -11.75
N THR A 100 -7.05 2.67 -12.14
CA THR A 100 -7.66 1.34 -12.25
C THR A 100 -8.13 0.82 -10.88
N HIS A 101 -7.36 1.05 -9.82
CA HIS A 101 -7.74 0.68 -8.45
C HIS A 101 -8.87 1.54 -7.89
N LEU A 102 -8.94 2.81 -8.24
CA LEU A 102 -10.02 3.71 -7.80
C LEU A 102 -11.36 3.43 -8.46
N THR A 103 -11.37 2.88 -9.68
CA THR A 103 -12.60 2.58 -10.42
C THR A 103 -13.23 1.25 -10.01
N LEU A 104 -12.47 0.29 -9.51
CA LEU A 104 -12.96 -1.03 -9.10
C LEU A 104 -14.01 -0.98 -7.97
N PRO A 105 -13.86 -0.17 -6.89
CA PRO A 105 -14.83 -0.12 -5.80
C PRO A 105 -16.14 0.58 -6.14
N THR A 106 -16.20 1.37 -7.21
CA THR A 106 -17.39 2.15 -7.58
C THR A 106 -18.36 1.40 -8.49
N THR A 107 -17.98 0.25 -9.01
CA THR A 107 -18.80 -0.57 -9.92
C THR A 107 -19.69 -1.58 -9.21
N GLU A 108 -19.51 -1.82 -7.92
CA GLU A 108 -20.37 -2.69 -7.12
C GLU A 108 -21.22 -1.89 -6.13
N ARG A 109 -22.17 -1.15 -6.64
CA ARG A 109 -23.40 -0.84 -5.92
C ARG A 109 -24.49 -1.77 -6.41
N VAL A 110 -24.62 -2.87 -5.74
CA VAL A 110 -25.84 -3.65 -5.75
C VAL A 110 -26.70 -3.23 -4.60
#